data_699673e3c0130136da3fb46315fa6e37
#
_entry.id   699673e3c0130136da3fb46315fa6e37
#
_cell.length_a   1.000
_cell.length_b   1.000
_cell.length_c   1.000
_cell.angle_alpha   90.00
_cell.angle_beta   90.00
_cell.angle_gamma   90.00
#
_symmetry.space_group_name_H-M   'P 1'
#
loop_
_entity.id
_entity.type
_entity.pdbx_description
1 polymer ?
#
loop_
_entity_poly.entity_id
_entity_poly.type
_entity_poly.pdbx_seq_one_letter_code
_entity_poly.pdbx_strand_id
1 'polypeptide(L)'
;MTRYLKTALLAAAALLASCIHNDIPYPVVELRIASVEGQGFSVSENNVTSRTVTLSLDEATDIRNVRIDAVGYDAVIHSIQLDKEEVLQQIRSSRELTGTFDLRSPIYTTLSLYQDYEWTIRATQTIERRFSVTGQIGATEIEEKNRIARVLVPSDTDLAHIEVTELKLGPADITTYSPSLEELSGSSFESVRFVDVTCHGITERWLLYVEPTNVKVALRATDLWNNTATCGICSDLIAGLD
;
A
#
# COMPACT_ATOMS: atom_id res chain seq x y z
N MET A 1 -46.22 -18.13 60.21
CA MET A 1 -46.38 -18.38 58.79
C MET A 1 -45.69 -17.38 57.87
N THR A 2 -45.65 -16.11 58.17
CA THR A 2 -45.09 -15.03 57.33
C THR A 2 -43.55 -15.02 57.15
N ARG A 3 -42.79 -15.60 58.06
CA ARG A 3 -41.34 -15.63 57.96
C ARG A 3 -40.83 -16.66 56.93
N TYR A 4 -41.45 -17.81 56.86
CA TYR A 4 -41.06 -18.86 55.87
C TYR A 4 -41.48 -18.52 54.47
N LEU A 5 -42.56 -17.74 54.31
CA LEU A 5 -42.98 -17.26 52.99
C LEU A 5 -42.00 -16.25 52.39
N LYS A 6 -41.42 -15.37 53.24
CA LYS A 6 -40.41 -14.40 52.81
C LYS A 6 -39.06 -15.05 52.45
N THR A 7 -38.69 -16.08 53.18
CA THR A 7 -37.43 -16.81 52.87
C THR A 7 -37.60 -17.67 51.60
N ALA A 8 -38.77 -18.27 51.38
CA ALA A 8 -39.04 -19.00 50.15
C ALA A 8 -39.10 -18.07 48.94
N LEU A 9 -39.67 -16.85 49.08
CA LEU A 9 -39.70 -15.86 47.99
C LEU A 9 -38.32 -15.32 47.64
N LEU A 10 -37.44 -15.10 48.66
CA LEU A 10 -36.03 -14.70 48.42
C LEU A 10 -35.20 -15.80 47.75
N ALA A 11 -35.42 -17.05 48.13
CA ALA A 11 -34.74 -18.19 47.50
C ALA A 11 -35.20 -18.39 46.03
N ALA A 12 -36.48 -18.21 45.76
CA ALA A 12 -37.01 -18.25 44.41
C ALA A 12 -36.48 -17.09 43.54
N ALA A 13 -36.39 -15.88 44.10
CA ALA A 13 -35.82 -14.73 43.41
C ALA A 13 -34.31 -14.91 43.12
N ALA A 14 -33.55 -15.54 44.04
CA ALA A 14 -32.14 -15.85 43.82
C ALA A 14 -31.95 -16.91 42.75
N LEU A 15 -32.83 -17.88 42.62
CA LEU A 15 -32.82 -18.89 41.56
C LEU A 15 -33.21 -18.32 40.19
N LEU A 16 -34.04 -17.30 40.14
CA LEU A 16 -34.41 -16.61 38.92
C LEU A 16 -33.34 -15.57 38.49
N ALA A 17 -32.50 -15.12 39.42
CA ALA A 17 -31.41 -14.21 39.13
C ALA A 17 -30.12 -14.90 38.68
N SER A 18 -30.06 -16.23 38.68
CA SER A 18 -29.01 -16.95 37.93
C SER A 18 -29.35 -16.86 36.42
N CYS A 19 -29.19 -15.67 35.87
CA CYS A 19 -28.96 -15.55 34.44
C CYS A 19 -27.84 -16.53 34.12
N ILE A 20 -28.17 -17.58 33.41
CA ILE A 20 -27.13 -18.39 32.77
C ILE A 20 -26.41 -17.41 31.84
N HIS A 21 -25.30 -16.86 32.32
CA HIS A 21 -24.38 -16.21 31.45
C HIS A 21 -23.89 -17.31 30.51
N ASN A 22 -24.44 -17.32 29.31
CA ASN A 22 -24.01 -18.25 28.30
C ASN A 22 -22.66 -17.74 27.79
N ASP A 23 -21.60 -18.03 28.56
CA ASP A 23 -20.21 -17.63 28.24
C ASP A 23 -19.63 -18.43 27.05
N ILE A 24 -20.48 -19.00 26.20
CA ILE A 24 -20.02 -19.61 24.98
C ILE A 24 -19.67 -18.46 24.03
N PRO A 25 -18.37 -18.23 23.78
CA PRO A 25 -17.98 -17.16 22.88
C PRO A 25 -18.51 -17.45 21.48
N TYR A 26 -19.09 -16.45 20.86
CA TYR A 26 -19.54 -16.57 19.48
C TYR A 26 -18.36 -16.95 18.57
N PRO A 27 -18.58 -17.77 17.54
CA PRO A 27 -17.57 -18.05 16.53
C PRO A 27 -17.03 -16.74 15.94
N VAL A 28 -15.73 -16.64 15.81
CA VAL A 28 -15.11 -15.49 15.10
C VAL A 28 -15.08 -15.83 13.62
N VAL A 29 -15.83 -15.06 12.84
CA VAL A 29 -15.93 -15.26 11.38
C VAL A 29 -14.76 -14.55 10.69
N GLU A 30 -14.09 -15.27 9.80
CA GLU A 30 -12.95 -14.80 9.02
C GLU A 30 -13.30 -14.79 7.53
N LEU A 31 -12.99 -13.66 6.86
CA LEU A 31 -13.05 -13.54 5.41
C LEU A 31 -11.73 -14.00 4.81
N ARG A 32 -11.77 -14.88 3.82
CA ARG A 32 -10.60 -15.33 3.08
C ARG A 32 -10.76 -15.02 1.61
N ILE A 33 -9.79 -14.31 1.04
CA ILE A 33 -9.66 -14.10 -0.40
C ILE A 33 -8.52 -14.97 -0.87
N ALA A 34 -8.78 -15.84 -1.83
CA ALA A 34 -7.73 -16.68 -2.41
C ALA A 34 -6.95 -15.86 -3.45
N SER A 35 -5.63 -15.90 -3.34
CA SER A 35 -4.74 -15.43 -4.40
C SER A 35 -4.61 -16.55 -5.44
N VAL A 36 -5.08 -16.27 -6.64
CA VAL A 36 -4.99 -17.19 -7.79
C VAL A 36 -3.91 -16.67 -8.73
N GLU A 37 -3.09 -17.55 -9.26
CA GLU A 37 -2.05 -17.21 -10.20
C GLU A 37 -2.62 -16.45 -11.41
N GLY A 38 -2.01 -15.33 -11.77
CA GLY A 38 -2.44 -14.48 -12.89
C GLY A 38 -3.53 -13.45 -12.56
N GLN A 39 -4.02 -13.37 -11.31
CA GLN A 39 -4.98 -12.33 -10.91
C GLN A 39 -4.37 -10.95 -10.69
N GLY A 40 -3.03 -10.85 -10.67
CA GLY A 40 -2.34 -9.58 -10.49
C GLY A 40 -2.34 -9.03 -9.06
N PHE A 41 -2.58 -9.88 -8.06
CA PHE A 41 -2.44 -9.53 -6.65
C PHE A 41 -2.08 -10.72 -5.77
N SER A 42 -1.56 -10.42 -4.59
CA SER A 42 -1.41 -11.35 -3.48
C SER A 42 -2.13 -10.81 -2.24
N VAL A 43 -2.49 -11.69 -1.31
CA VAL A 43 -3.02 -11.27 0.00
C VAL A 43 -1.84 -10.99 0.91
N SER A 44 -1.57 -9.71 1.19
CA SER A 44 -0.45 -9.29 2.03
C SER A 44 -0.79 -9.32 3.52
N GLU A 45 -2.06 -9.16 3.87
CA GLU A 45 -2.54 -9.20 5.24
C GLU A 45 -3.97 -9.73 5.28
N ASN A 46 -4.23 -10.64 6.23
CA ASN A 46 -5.57 -11.00 6.68
C ASN A 46 -5.63 -10.84 8.19
N ASN A 47 -6.14 -9.72 8.64
CA ASN A 47 -6.19 -9.38 10.05
C ASN A 47 -7.59 -9.60 10.61
N VAL A 48 -7.76 -10.68 11.34
CA VAL A 48 -9.06 -11.07 11.93
C VAL A 48 -9.48 -10.10 13.03
N THR A 49 -8.54 -9.53 13.76
CA THR A 49 -8.85 -8.60 14.85
C THR A 49 -9.39 -7.27 14.33
N SER A 50 -8.75 -6.69 13.32
CA SER A 50 -9.23 -5.47 12.66
C SER A 50 -10.25 -5.76 11.57
N ARG A 51 -10.49 -7.03 11.25
CA ARG A 51 -11.37 -7.50 10.17
C ARG A 51 -11.03 -6.84 8.83
N THR A 52 -9.75 -6.90 8.48
CA THR A 52 -9.24 -6.27 7.29
C THR A 52 -8.47 -7.28 6.45
N VAL A 53 -8.79 -7.34 5.16
CA VAL A 53 -7.98 -8.03 4.16
C VAL A 53 -7.29 -6.97 3.31
N THR A 54 -5.96 -7.06 3.21
CA THR A 54 -5.16 -6.18 2.37
C THR A 54 -4.62 -6.98 1.18
N LEU A 55 -4.94 -6.52 -0.02
CA LEU A 55 -4.43 -7.06 -1.27
C LEU A 55 -3.22 -6.22 -1.70
N SER A 56 -2.10 -6.87 -1.95
CA SER A 56 -0.92 -6.25 -2.58
C SER A 56 -1.01 -6.48 -4.07
N LEU A 57 -1.27 -5.42 -4.83
CA LEU A 57 -1.40 -5.49 -6.28
C LEU A 57 -0.02 -5.51 -6.95
N ASP A 58 0.08 -6.29 -8.01
CA ASP A 58 1.22 -6.24 -8.91
C ASP A 58 1.27 -4.86 -9.58
N GLU A 59 2.46 -4.42 -9.93
CA GLU A 59 2.70 -3.09 -10.50
C GLU A 59 1.84 -2.82 -11.75
N ALA A 60 1.65 -3.84 -12.58
CA ALA A 60 0.89 -3.76 -13.82
C ALA A 60 -0.64 -3.90 -13.65
N THR A 61 -1.14 -4.16 -12.46
CA THR A 61 -2.58 -4.36 -12.24
C THR A 61 -3.34 -3.04 -12.22
N ASP A 62 -4.44 -2.95 -12.96
CA ASP A 62 -5.33 -1.81 -12.88
C ASP A 62 -6.15 -1.85 -11.58
N ILE A 63 -5.82 -0.99 -10.63
CA ILE A 63 -6.51 -0.89 -9.33
C ILE A 63 -8.01 -0.60 -9.46
N ARG A 64 -8.47 -0.09 -10.62
CA ARG A 64 -9.89 0.17 -10.90
C ARG A 64 -10.65 -1.09 -11.34
N ASN A 65 -9.92 -2.13 -11.73
CA ASN A 65 -10.48 -3.34 -12.33
C ASN A 65 -9.84 -4.60 -11.72
N VAL A 66 -9.72 -4.65 -10.40
CA VAL A 66 -9.17 -5.81 -9.70
C VAL A 66 -10.19 -6.94 -9.68
N ARG A 67 -9.85 -8.08 -10.25
CA ARG A 67 -10.72 -9.24 -10.33
C ARG A 67 -10.45 -10.18 -9.16
N ILE A 68 -11.48 -10.44 -8.37
CA ILE A 68 -11.47 -11.41 -7.26
C ILE A 68 -12.28 -12.62 -7.71
N ASP A 69 -11.62 -13.77 -7.91
CA ASP A 69 -12.26 -14.97 -8.43
C ASP A 69 -12.72 -15.93 -7.34
N ALA A 70 -12.06 -15.93 -6.19
CA ALA A 70 -12.36 -16.87 -5.12
C ALA A 70 -12.37 -16.19 -3.74
N VAL A 71 -13.50 -16.35 -3.09
CA VAL A 71 -13.74 -15.90 -1.72
C VAL A 71 -14.21 -17.08 -0.88
N GLY A 72 -13.64 -17.22 0.28
CA GLY A 72 -14.02 -18.23 1.26
C GLY A 72 -14.26 -17.60 2.62
N TYR A 73 -14.83 -18.40 3.50
CA TYR A 73 -15.01 -18.04 4.89
C TYR A 73 -14.38 -19.07 5.79
N ASP A 74 -13.92 -18.63 6.94
CA ASP A 74 -13.46 -19.51 8.01
C ASP A 74 -14.11 -19.07 9.32
N ALA A 75 -14.09 -19.92 10.32
CA ALA A 75 -14.60 -19.61 11.64
C ALA A 75 -13.76 -20.29 12.71
N VAL A 76 -13.37 -19.51 13.72
CA VAL A 76 -12.80 -20.05 14.95
C VAL A 76 -13.95 -20.36 15.90
N ILE A 77 -14.15 -21.64 16.18
CA ILE A 77 -15.23 -22.14 17.02
C ILE A 77 -14.61 -22.57 18.34
N HIS A 78 -15.13 -22.01 19.44
CA HIS A 78 -14.67 -22.32 20.78
C HIS A 78 -15.50 -23.41 21.48
N SER A 79 -16.57 -23.87 20.83
CA SER A 79 -17.46 -24.90 21.35
C SER A 79 -17.29 -26.21 20.59
N ILE A 80 -17.10 -27.31 21.32
CA ILE A 80 -17.05 -28.68 20.75
C ILE A 80 -18.41 -29.19 20.26
N GLN A 81 -19.49 -28.47 20.53
CA GLN A 81 -20.85 -28.83 20.16
C GLN A 81 -21.27 -28.31 18.78
N LEU A 82 -20.49 -27.41 18.17
CA LEU A 82 -20.77 -26.83 16.87
C LEU A 82 -19.91 -27.50 15.80
N ASP A 83 -20.56 -28.02 14.76
CA ASP A 83 -19.87 -28.50 13.58
C ASP A 83 -19.39 -27.31 12.74
N LYS A 84 -18.10 -27.30 12.43
CA LYS A 84 -17.49 -26.20 11.68
C LYS A 84 -18.07 -26.03 10.28
N GLU A 85 -18.32 -27.13 9.58
CA GLU A 85 -18.85 -27.08 8.21
C GLU A 85 -20.27 -26.52 8.19
N GLU A 86 -21.10 -26.93 9.15
CA GLU A 86 -22.45 -26.38 9.29
C GLU A 86 -22.43 -24.89 9.60
N VAL A 87 -21.50 -24.45 10.45
CA VAL A 87 -21.30 -23.04 10.78
C VAL A 87 -20.90 -22.24 9.54
N LEU A 88 -19.94 -22.73 8.76
CA LEU A 88 -19.48 -22.05 7.55
C LEU A 88 -20.59 -21.88 6.50
N GLN A 89 -21.48 -22.87 6.37
CA GLN A 89 -22.61 -22.79 5.44
C GLN A 89 -23.68 -21.77 5.85
N GLN A 90 -23.71 -21.36 7.10
CA GLN A 90 -24.64 -20.36 7.61
C GLN A 90 -24.15 -18.93 7.44
N ILE A 91 -22.86 -18.73 7.14
CA ILE A 91 -22.30 -17.38 6.94
C ILE A 91 -22.94 -16.75 5.70
N ARG A 92 -23.40 -15.52 5.85
CA ARG A 92 -23.95 -14.70 4.76
C ARG A 92 -23.16 -13.42 4.63
N SER A 93 -22.81 -13.09 3.39
CA SER A 93 -22.22 -11.79 3.08
C SER A 93 -23.30 -10.81 2.64
N SER A 94 -23.20 -9.57 3.08
CA SER A 94 -24.12 -8.50 2.69
C SER A 94 -24.05 -8.12 1.21
N ARG A 95 -22.98 -8.55 0.54
CA ARG A 95 -22.77 -8.34 -0.90
C ARG A 95 -21.98 -9.49 -1.51
N GLU A 96 -22.06 -9.61 -2.83
CA GLU A 96 -21.15 -10.47 -3.57
C GLU A 96 -19.72 -9.90 -3.53
N LEU A 97 -18.75 -10.77 -3.27
CA LEU A 97 -17.34 -10.42 -3.15
C LEU A 97 -16.47 -11.02 -4.27
N THR A 98 -17.08 -11.77 -5.19
CA THR A 98 -16.45 -12.22 -6.42
C THR A 98 -16.79 -11.28 -7.58
N GLY A 99 -15.88 -11.15 -8.54
CA GLY A 99 -16.03 -10.26 -9.69
C GLY A 99 -14.97 -9.16 -9.75
N THR A 100 -15.26 -8.09 -10.47
CA THR A 100 -14.33 -6.98 -10.69
C THR A 100 -14.67 -5.78 -9.81
N PHE A 101 -13.68 -5.24 -9.15
CA PHE A 101 -13.82 -4.16 -8.18
C PHE A 101 -12.86 -3.00 -8.44
N ASP A 102 -13.35 -1.78 -8.19
CA ASP A 102 -12.50 -0.60 -8.07
C ASP A 102 -12.01 -0.49 -6.63
N LEU A 103 -10.72 -0.74 -6.43
CA LEU A 103 -10.08 -0.76 -5.11
C LEU A 103 -9.28 0.53 -4.81
N ARG A 104 -9.51 1.62 -5.56
CA ARG A 104 -9.00 2.94 -5.17
C ARG A 104 -9.57 3.40 -3.82
N SER A 105 -10.71 2.84 -3.45
CA SER A 105 -11.32 3.00 -2.13
C SER A 105 -11.60 1.63 -1.51
N PRO A 106 -11.52 1.49 -0.19
CA PRO A 106 -11.84 0.23 0.47
C PRO A 106 -13.26 -0.24 0.19
N ILE A 107 -13.44 -1.55 0.08
CA ILE A 107 -14.75 -2.21 0.03
C ILE A 107 -15.13 -2.64 1.44
N TYR A 108 -16.36 -2.37 1.82
CA TYR A 108 -16.94 -2.80 3.08
C TYR A 108 -17.98 -3.89 2.84
N THR A 109 -17.95 -4.92 3.67
CA THR A 109 -18.95 -5.98 3.66
C THR A 109 -19.25 -6.43 5.08
N THR A 110 -20.46 -6.90 5.31
CA THR A 110 -20.86 -7.49 6.57
C THR A 110 -21.00 -9.00 6.37
N LEU A 111 -20.30 -9.77 7.19
CA LEU A 111 -20.50 -11.19 7.30
C LEU A 111 -21.40 -11.46 8.49
N SER A 112 -22.56 -12.05 8.25
CA SER A 112 -23.55 -12.36 9.28
C SER A 112 -23.56 -13.84 9.58
N LEU A 113 -23.54 -14.18 10.86
CA LEU A 113 -23.74 -15.52 11.38
C LEU A 113 -24.70 -15.43 12.57
N TYR A 114 -24.24 -15.47 13.82
CA TYR A 114 -25.04 -15.19 15.02
C TYR A 114 -25.03 -13.72 15.38
N GLN A 115 -24.07 -12.98 14.84
CA GLN A 115 -23.92 -11.53 14.90
C GLN A 115 -23.27 -11.04 13.61
N ASP A 116 -23.22 -9.74 13.46
CA ASP A 116 -22.64 -9.09 12.28
C ASP A 116 -21.15 -8.76 12.49
N TYR A 117 -20.36 -9.05 11.48
CA TYR A 117 -18.93 -8.80 11.43
C TYR A 117 -18.63 -7.91 10.23
N GLU A 118 -18.33 -6.65 10.47
CA GLU A 118 -17.95 -5.73 9.40
C GLU A 118 -16.50 -6.00 8.98
N TRP A 119 -16.31 -6.30 7.70
CA TRP A 119 -15.02 -6.54 7.08
C TRP A 119 -14.68 -5.46 6.07
N THR A 120 -13.39 -5.12 6.00
CA THR A 120 -12.83 -4.18 5.04
C THR A 120 -11.87 -4.89 4.11
N ILE A 121 -12.05 -4.71 2.80
CA ILE A 121 -11.10 -5.14 1.77
C ILE A 121 -10.44 -3.89 1.21
N ARG A 122 -9.13 -3.81 1.27
CA ARG A 122 -8.35 -2.70 0.71
C ARG A 122 -7.23 -3.22 -0.16
N ALA A 123 -6.77 -2.39 -1.09
CA ALA A 123 -5.60 -2.67 -1.89
C ALA A 123 -4.46 -1.72 -1.57
N THR A 124 -3.25 -2.20 -1.74
CA THR A 124 -2.02 -1.42 -1.81
C THR A 124 -1.32 -1.75 -3.12
N GLN A 125 -0.73 -0.75 -3.75
CA GLN A 125 0.06 -0.94 -4.95
C GLN A 125 1.30 -0.06 -4.83
N THR A 126 2.45 -0.65 -5.09
CA THR A 126 3.71 0.08 -5.14
C THR A 126 4.20 0.06 -6.58
N ILE A 127 4.35 1.23 -7.18
CA ILE A 127 4.92 1.40 -8.51
C ILE A 127 6.33 1.97 -8.32
N GLU A 128 7.33 1.22 -8.75
CA GLU A 128 8.70 1.72 -8.74
C GLU A 128 8.87 2.77 -9.84
N ARG A 129 9.20 4.01 -9.44
CA ARG A 129 9.39 5.12 -10.37
C ARG A 129 10.83 5.56 -10.39
N ARG A 130 11.32 5.86 -11.58
CA ARG A 130 12.70 6.31 -11.81
C ARG A 130 12.73 7.38 -12.90
N PHE A 131 13.56 8.36 -12.67
CA PHE A 131 13.95 9.36 -13.66
C PHE A 131 15.43 9.66 -13.43
N SER A 132 16.28 9.42 -14.40
CA SER A 132 17.73 9.58 -14.24
C SER A 132 18.34 10.29 -15.43
N VAL A 133 19.37 11.08 -15.14
CA VAL A 133 20.13 11.80 -16.14
C VAL A 133 21.64 11.55 -15.96
N THR A 134 22.41 11.71 -17.02
CA THR A 134 23.87 11.60 -16.94
C THR A 134 24.44 12.68 -16.02
N GLY A 135 25.34 12.30 -15.13
CA GLY A 135 25.95 13.21 -14.16
C GLY A 135 25.09 13.56 -12.97
N GLN A 136 23.96 12.87 -12.76
CA GLN A 136 23.08 13.05 -11.61
C GLN A 136 23.81 12.93 -10.28
N ILE A 137 23.46 13.78 -9.32
CA ILE A 137 23.94 13.76 -7.94
C ILE A 137 22.85 13.16 -7.04
N GLY A 138 23.16 12.03 -6.41
CA GLY A 138 22.21 11.37 -5.49
C GLY A 138 21.04 10.67 -6.18
N ALA A 139 20.02 10.34 -5.41
CA ALA A 139 18.81 9.69 -5.91
C ALA A 139 17.81 10.72 -6.42
N THR A 140 16.96 10.29 -7.35
CA THR A 140 15.83 11.10 -7.82
C THR A 140 14.81 11.28 -6.71
N GLU A 141 14.32 12.48 -6.51
CA GLU A 141 13.17 12.77 -5.68
C GLU A 141 11.89 12.57 -6.51
N ILE A 142 11.04 11.63 -6.08
CA ILE A 142 9.76 11.36 -6.72
C ILE A 142 8.63 11.77 -5.79
N GLU A 143 7.84 12.72 -6.23
CA GLU A 143 6.67 13.22 -5.50
C GLU A 143 5.39 12.78 -6.24
N GLU A 144 4.91 11.59 -5.92
CA GLU A 144 3.80 10.95 -6.64
C GLU A 144 2.52 11.77 -6.64
N LYS A 145 2.17 12.36 -5.50
CA LYS A 145 0.93 13.13 -5.34
C LYS A 145 0.86 14.33 -6.27
N ASN A 146 2.00 15.00 -6.47
CA ASN A 146 2.11 16.18 -7.32
C ASN A 146 2.63 15.84 -8.73
N ARG A 147 2.98 14.57 -8.97
CA ARG A 147 3.55 14.09 -10.23
C ARG A 147 4.80 14.85 -10.62
N ILE A 148 5.74 14.91 -9.69
CA ILE A 148 7.03 15.59 -9.87
C ILE A 148 8.14 14.55 -9.77
N ALA A 149 9.09 14.61 -10.69
CA ALA A 149 10.36 13.93 -10.60
C ALA A 149 11.48 14.97 -10.70
N ARG A 150 12.35 15.00 -9.71
CA ARG A 150 13.44 15.98 -9.60
C ARG A 150 14.78 15.28 -9.44
N VAL A 151 15.75 15.71 -10.22
CA VAL A 151 17.14 15.29 -10.10
C VAL A 151 18.05 16.49 -9.90
N LEU A 152 19.12 16.28 -9.16
CA LEU A 152 20.17 17.29 -8.97
C LEU A 152 21.36 16.96 -9.86
N VAL A 153 21.95 17.99 -10.45
CA VAL A 153 23.17 17.88 -11.26
C VAL A 153 24.21 18.91 -10.79
N PRO A 154 25.49 18.72 -11.12
CA PRO A 154 26.51 19.73 -10.84
C PRO A 154 26.16 21.11 -11.43
N SER A 155 26.60 22.19 -10.77
CA SER A 155 26.29 23.56 -11.18
C SER A 155 26.85 23.97 -12.55
N ASP A 156 27.83 23.23 -13.04
CA ASP A 156 28.47 23.40 -14.35
C ASP A 156 27.87 22.51 -15.45
N THR A 157 26.79 21.77 -15.16
CA THR A 157 26.11 20.93 -16.14
C THR A 157 25.41 21.80 -17.20
N ASP A 158 25.59 21.46 -18.46
CA ASP A 158 24.86 22.10 -19.57
C ASP A 158 23.40 21.66 -19.59
N LEU A 159 22.51 22.49 -19.04
CA LEU A 159 21.07 22.22 -19.01
C LEU A 159 20.39 22.32 -20.39
N ALA A 160 21.06 22.86 -21.39
CA ALA A 160 20.53 22.93 -22.75
C ALA A 160 20.52 21.55 -23.45
N HIS A 161 21.38 20.62 -22.99
CA HIS A 161 21.55 19.31 -23.61
C HIS A 161 21.67 18.20 -22.54
N ILE A 162 20.58 17.88 -21.88
CA ILE A 162 20.56 16.84 -20.85
C ILE A 162 20.34 15.46 -21.48
N GLU A 163 21.23 14.53 -21.17
CA GLU A 163 21.06 13.14 -21.53
C GLU A 163 20.24 12.42 -20.46
N VAL A 164 18.98 12.07 -20.80
CA VAL A 164 18.10 11.28 -19.94
C VAL A 164 18.45 9.81 -20.14
N THR A 165 18.82 9.14 -19.07
CA THR A 165 19.28 7.74 -19.10
C THR A 165 18.20 6.76 -18.70
N GLU A 166 17.22 7.17 -17.89
CA GLU A 166 16.11 6.35 -17.46
C GLU A 166 14.85 7.18 -17.25
N LEU A 167 13.73 6.65 -17.74
CA LEU A 167 12.39 7.20 -17.53
C LEU A 167 11.40 6.06 -17.28
N LYS A 168 11.05 5.85 -16.02
CA LYS A 168 10.04 4.90 -15.57
C LYS A 168 9.15 5.59 -14.55
N LEU A 169 8.01 6.12 -14.96
CA LEU A 169 7.05 6.81 -14.10
C LEU A 169 5.75 6.04 -13.90
N GLY A 170 5.65 4.87 -14.50
CA GLY A 170 4.56 3.90 -14.37
C GLY A 170 5.06 2.47 -14.56
N PRO A 171 4.16 1.47 -14.54
CA PRO A 171 4.52 0.07 -14.81
C PRO A 171 5.20 -0.10 -16.17
N ALA A 172 6.32 -0.83 -16.20
CA ALA A 172 7.23 -0.84 -17.35
C ALA A 172 6.56 -1.23 -18.67
N ASP A 173 5.82 -2.34 -18.70
CA ASP A 173 5.36 -2.96 -19.96
C ASP A 173 4.07 -2.38 -20.52
N ILE A 174 3.36 -1.56 -19.77
CA ILE A 174 2.04 -1.05 -20.11
C ILE A 174 1.94 0.47 -20.13
N THR A 175 3.06 1.15 -19.85
CA THR A 175 3.14 2.61 -19.79
C THR A 175 3.76 3.16 -21.07
N THR A 176 3.15 4.20 -21.64
CA THR A 176 3.70 4.97 -22.74
C THR A 176 3.97 6.41 -22.31
N TYR A 177 4.99 7.02 -22.90
CA TYR A 177 5.45 8.35 -22.58
C TYR A 177 5.36 9.26 -23.81
N SER A 178 4.94 10.51 -23.61
CA SER A 178 4.97 11.55 -24.63
C SER A 178 5.42 12.88 -24.01
N PRO A 179 6.59 13.43 -24.39
CA PRO A 179 7.58 12.86 -25.31
C PRO A 179 8.21 11.55 -24.81
N SER A 180 8.77 10.76 -25.73
CA SER A 180 9.47 9.51 -25.44
C SER A 180 10.82 9.76 -24.73
N LEU A 181 11.46 8.70 -24.22
CA LEU A 181 12.79 8.80 -23.62
C LEU A 181 13.80 9.37 -24.63
N GLU A 182 13.75 8.91 -25.88
CA GLU A 182 14.66 9.36 -26.95
C GLU A 182 14.45 10.83 -27.28
N GLU A 183 13.21 11.31 -27.28
CA GLU A 183 12.89 12.72 -27.56
C GLU A 183 13.23 13.63 -26.38
N LEU A 184 13.22 13.13 -25.14
CA LEU A 184 13.64 13.85 -23.95
C LEU A 184 15.15 13.92 -23.84
N SER A 185 15.85 12.85 -24.23
CA SER A 185 17.33 12.79 -24.16
C SER A 185 17.94 13.75 -25.18
N GLY A 186 18.88 14.57 -24.72
CA GLY A 186 19.48 15.64 -25.51
C GLY A 186 18.62 16.91 -25.59
N SER A 187 17.46 16.95 -24.94
CA SER A 187 16.62 18.16 -24.91
C SER A 187 17.05 19.12 -23.80
N SER A 188 16.58 20.38 -23.89
CA SER A 188 16.85 21.40 -22.88
C SER A 188 15.97 21.21 -21.63
N PHE A 189 16.61 21.28 -20.47
CA PHE A 189 15.99 21.33 -19.14
C PHE A 189 16.30 22.65 -18.41
N GLU A 190 16.61 23.72 -19.13
CA GLU A 190 16.69 25.05 -18.55
C GLU A 190 15.39 25.51 -17.91
N SER A 191 14.28 24.88 -18.28
CA SER A 191 12.97 25.00 -17.67
C SER A 191 12.37 23.61 -17.42
N VAL A 192 11.34 23.54 -16.57
CA VAL A 192 10.61 22.31 -16.32
C VAL A 192 10.13 21.66 -17.63
N ARG A 193 10.33 20.35 -17.72
CA ARG A 193 9.79 19.55 -18.84
C ARG A 193 8.54 18.83 -18.40
N PHE A 194 7.66 18.63 -19.34
CA PHE A 194 6.42 17.87 -19.13
C PHE A 194 6.53 16.56 -19.89
N VAL A 195 6.06 15.49 -19.25
CA VAL A 195 5.86 14.20 -19.90
C VAL A 195 4.46 13.70 -19.57
N ASP A 196 3.71 13.34 -20.59
CA ASP A 196 2.42 12.68 -20.45
C ASP A 196 2.67 11.17 -20.33
N VAL A 197 2.26 10.61 -19.21
CA VAL A 197 2.41 9.20 -18.85
C VAL A 197 1.06 8.54 -18.99
N THR A 198 0.91 7.63 -19.95
CA THR A 198 -0.34 6.94 -20.20
C THR A 198 -0.24 5.49 -19.79
N CYS A 199 -1.11 5.08 -18.85
CA CYS A 199 -1.23 3.72 -18.34
C CYS A 199 -2.72 3.37 -18.19
N HIS A 200 -3.13 2.16 -18.57
CA HIS A 200 -4.54 1.71 -18.52
C HIS A 200 -5.54 2.71 -19.12
N GLY A 201 -5.14 3.43 -20.17
CA GLY A 201 -5.97 4.43 -20.85
C GLY A 201 -6.16 5.74 -20.08
N ILE A 202 -5.47 5.93 -18.99
CA ILE A 202 -5.39 7.22 -18.27
C ILE A 202 -4.06 7.88 -18.57
N THR A 203 -4.11 9.16 -18.89
CA THR A 203 -2.93 10.00 -19.11
C THR A 203 -2.77 10.96 -17.93
N GLU A 204 -1.61 10.94 -17.35
CA GLU A 204 -1.21 11.85 -16.27
C GLU A 204 0.01 12.66 -16.70
N ARG A 205 -0.02 13.96 -16.45
CA ARG A 205 1.11 14.83 -16.77
C ARG A 205 2.06 14.91 -15.59
N TRP A 206 3.30 14.56 -15.84
CA TRP A 206 4.41 14.66 -14.90
C TRP A 206 5.32 15.83 -15.23
N LEU A 207 5.91 16.41 -14.19
CA LEU A 207 6.86 17.50 -14.22
C LEU A 207 8.25 16.94 -13.95
N LEU A 208 9.17 17.13 -14.90
CA LEU A 208 10.56 16.71 -14.78
C LEU A 208 11.43 17.93 -14.52
N TYR A 209 12.16 17.92 -13.41
CA TYR A 209 13.10 18.95 -13.02
C TYR A 209 14.52 18.40 -13.04
N VAL A 210 15.42 19.13 -13.70
CA VAL A 210 16.87 18.93 -13.57
C VAL A 210 17.41 20.21 -12.97
N GLU A 211 17.85 20.16 -11.72
CA GLU A 211 18.23 21.33 -10.96
C GLU A 211 19.74 21.34 -10.70
N PRO A 212 20.45 22.39 -11.13
CA PRO A 212 21.86 22.56 -10.79
C PRO A 212 22.01 22.85 -9.31
N THR A 213 22.93 22.20 -8.67
CA THR A 213 23.21 22.38 -7.25
C THR A 213 24.69 22.76 -7.02
N ASN A 214 24.92 23.66 -6.10
CA ASN A 214 26.26 23.99 -5.62
C ASN A 214 26.80 22.98 -4.60
N VAL A 215 25.96 22.01 -4.18
CA VAL A 215 26.40 20.93 -3.30
C VAL A 215 27.23 19.96 -4.10
N LYS A 216 28.54 20.13 -4.03
CA LYS A 216 29.47 19.11 -4.51
C LYS A 216 29.40 17.93 -3.53
N VAL A 217 28.82 16.80 -3.96
CA VAL A 217 28.78 15.61 -3.14
C VAL A 217 30.20 15.02 -3.09
N ALA A 218 30.83 15.23 -1.97
CA ALA A 218 32.09 14.56 -1.67
C ALA A 218 31.80 13.12 -1.25
N LEU A 219 32.21 12.15 -2.05
CA LEU A 219 32.31 10.76 -1.62
C LEU A 219 33.38 10.69 -0.51
N ARG A 220 32.97 10.59 0.73
CA ARG A 220 33.86 10.22 1.83
C ARG A 220 34.05 8.70 1.80
N ALA A 221 35.18 8.25 1.33
CA ALA A 221 35.69 6.97 1.75
C ALA A 221 36.25 7.15 3.17
N THR A 222 35.52 6.75 4.18
CA THR A 222 36.03 6.66 5.55
C THR A 222 36.81 5.36 5.66
N ASP A 223 38.14 5.46 5.67
CA ASP A 223 38.96 4.42 6.24
C ASP A 223 38.79 4.46 7.76
N LEU A 224 38.28 3.36 8.33
CA LEU A 224 38.04 3.19 9.76
C LEU A 224 39.29 3.38 10.62
N TRP A 225 40.50 3.36 10.01
CA TRP A 225 41.80 3.50 10.72
C TRP A 225 42.43 4.87 10.56
N ASN A 226 42.16 5.61 9.52
CA ASN A 226 42.86 6.88 9.20
C ASN A 226 41.98 8.13 9.06
N ASN A 227 40.69 8.03 9.22
CA ASN A 227 39.71 9.13 9.31
C ASN A 227 39.76 10.25 8.26
N THR A 228 40.65 10.23 7.28
CA THR A 228 40.79 11.31 6.33
C THR A 228 41.25 10.84 4.97
N ALA A 229 40.32 10.32 4.17
CA ALA A 229 40.46 10.49 2.73
C ALA A 229 39.62 11.73 2.36
N THR A 230 40.18 12.89 2.38
CA THR A 230 39.56 14.09 1.84
C THR A 230 39.66 14.05 0.33
N CYS A 231 38.56 13.83 -0.36
CA CYS A 231 38.44 14.23 -1.75
C CYS A 231 38.59 15.76 -1.81
N GLY A 232 39.36 16.30 -2.79
CA GLY A 232 39.65 17.74 -2.93
C GLY A 232 38.39 18.65 -3.02
N ILE A 233 37.22 18.07 -3.14
CA ILE A 233 35.92 18.75 -3.14
C ILE A 233 35.48 19.13 -1.70
N CYS A 234 36.00 18.46 -0.66
CA CYS A 234 35.67 18.76 0.72
C CYS A 234 36.36 20.00 1.26
N SER A 235 37.50 20.40 0.70
CA SER A 235 38.22 21.60 1.14
C SER A 235 37.46 22.89 0.83
N ASP A 236 36.73 22.93 -0.28
CA ASP A 236 35.97 24.12 -0.68
C ASP A 236 34.69 24.30 0.13
N LEU A 237 34.15 23.21 0.69
CA LEU A 237 32.97 23.24 1.57
C LEU A 237 33.33 23.73 2.98
N ILE A 238 34.54 23.44 3.45
CA ILE A 238 35.01 23.86 4.77
C ILE A 238 35.48 25.33 4.75
N ALA A 239 35.99 25.80 3.64
CA ALA A 239 36.44 27.21 3.47
C ALA A 239 35.28 28.20 3.36
N GLY A 240 34.04 27.75 3.19
CA GLY A 240 32.84 28.59 3.15
C GLY A 240 32.05 28.66 4.46
N LEU A 241 32.58 28.08 5.55
CA LEU A 241 31.92 27.99 6.86
C LEU A 241 32.64 28.84 7.94
N ASP A 242 33.65 29.65 7.57
CA ASP A 242 34.30 30.61 8.45
C ASP A 242 33.59 31.99 8.37
#